data_242314328b5528d19275957bda6b60e6
#
_entry.id   242314328b5528d19275957bda6b60e6
#
_cell.length_a   1.000
_cell.length_b   1.000
_cell.length_c   1.000
_cell.angle_alpha   90.00
_cell.angle_beta   90.00
_cell.angle_gamma   90.00
#
_symmetry.space_group_name_H-M   'P 1'
#
loop_
_entity.id
_entity.type
_entity.pdbx_description
1 polymer ?
#
loop_
_entity_poly.entity_id
_entity_poly.type
_entity_poly.pdbx_seq_one_letter_code
_entity_poly.pdbx_strand_id
1 'polypeptide(L)'
;EYGFRAVANDPIFSRARRISIIDPGGQSTEIVTADRSDSGWDLRFRRSFPIGTLALRDGALSNETPTPGEVLEAVREIDTAIGLEYLPGACGAVAVLGASGTNLVTVKLKMPEWDAERVHGHVLDFEEVSRAFGWLSSFTEKARSEIVGLEPGREGTIHLGALILERFMHAMHTADVIVSTRGWRHSLLMAELSKS
;
A
#
# COMPACT_ATOMS: atom_id res chain seq x y z
N GLU A 1 11.14 6.62 -8.69
CA GLU A 1 11.38 6.26 -10.10
C GLU A 1 11.44 4.74 -10.29
N TYR A 2 12.29 4.02 -9.54
CA TYR A 2 12.45 2.55 -9.69
C TYR A 2 11.17 1.76 -9.38
N GLY A 3 10.42 2.12 -8.34
CA GLY A 3 9.15 1.45 -8.03
C GLY A 3 8.13 1.59 -9.16
N PHE A 4 8.03 2.78 -9.77
CA PHE A 4 7.16 3.01 -10.92
C PHE A 4 7.56 2.16 -12.12
N ARG A 5 8.86 2.09 -12.47
CA ARG A 5 9.35 1.28 -13.60
C ARG A 5 9.03 -0.20 -13.43
N ALA A 6 9.10 -0.75 -12.20
CA ALA A 6 8.74 -2.14 -11.94
C ALA A 6 7.28 -2.43 -12.29
N VAL A 7 6.37 -1.55 -11.89
CA VAL A 7 4.93 -1.68 -12.16
C VAL A 7 4.61 -1.37 -13.63
N ALA A 8 5.21 -0.34 -14.20
CA ALA A 8 4.97 0.09 -15.58
C ALA A 8 5.35 -0.96 -16.62
N ASN A 9 6.37 -1.78 -16.32
CA ASN A 9 6.85 -2.86 -17.19
C ASN A 9 6.21 -4.23 -16.86
N ASP A 10 5.32 -4.26 -15.88
CA ASP A 10 4.66 -5.49 -15.48
C ASP A 10 3.53 -5.86 -16.44
N PRO A 11 3.49 -7.11 -16.97
CA PRO A 11 2.44 -7.56 -17.88
C PRO A 11 1.02 -7.40 -17.35
N ILE A 12 0.79 -7.49 -16.03
CA ILE A 12 -0.54 -7.32 -15.43
C ILE A 12 -1.12 -5.93 -15.67
N PHE A 13 -0.26 -4.90 -15.87
CA PHE A 13 -0.67 -3.54 -16.19
C PHE A 13 -0.55 -3.18 -17.68
N SER A 14 -0.29 -4.17 -18.56
CA SER A 14 -0.04 -3.93 -19.99
C SER A 14 -1.17 -3.20 -20.71
N ARG A 15 -2.42 -3.36 -20.27
CA ARG A 15 -3.61 -2.71 -20.85
C ARG A 15 -4.00 -1.41 -20.16
N ALA A 16 -3.33 -1.05 -19.07
CA ALA A 16 -3.65 0.17 -18.34
C ALA A 16 -3.25 1.41 -19.14
N ARG A 17 -4.16 2.37 -19.27
CA ARG A 17 -3.90 3.69 -19.87
C ARG A 17 -3.34 4.67 -18.83
N ARG A 18 -3.66 4.46 -17.57
CA ARG A 18 -3.15 5.19 -16.42
C ARG A 18 -2.79 4.18 -15.33
N ILE A 19 -1.66 4.40 -14.68
CA ILE A 19 -1.23 3.66 -13.51
C ILE A 19 -0.96 4.65 -12.39
N SER A 20 -1.52 4.35 -11.23
CA SER A 20 -1.15 5.00 -9.97
C SER A 20 -0.51 3.97 -9.05
N ILE A 21 0.46 4.41 -8.25
CA ILE A 21 1.12 3.60 -7.24
C ILE A 21 0.88 4.23 -5.87
N ILE A 22 0.54 3.39 -4.90
CA ILE A 22 0.54 3.72 -3.47
C ILE A 22 1.64 2.87 -2.83
N ASP A 23 2.63 3.49 -2.19
CA ASP A 23 3.73 2.81 -1.50
C ASP A 23 3.79 3.25 -0.03
N PRO A 24 3.02 2.63 0.87
CA PRO A 24 3.02 2.96 2.29
C PRO A 24 4.31 2.48 2.95
N GLY A 25 5.18 3.42 3.30
CA GLY A 25 6.42 3.18 4.04
C GLY A 25 6.28 3.34 5.55
N GLY A 26 7.42 3.32 6.25
CA GLY A 26 7.46 3.52 7.71
C GLY A 26 7.23 4.98 8.11
N GLN A 27 7.84 5.93 7.41
CA GLN A 27 7.79 7.36 7.73
C GLN A 27 6.94 8.16 6.73
N SER A 28 6.79 7.66 5.52
CA SER A 28 6.08 8.35 4.44
C SER A 28 5.31 7.39 3.56
N THR A 29 4.36 7.92 2.82
CA THR A 29 3.64 7.21 1.75
C THR A 29 3.86 7.94 0.44
N GLU A 30 4.34 7.23 -0.56
CA GLU A 30 4.61 7.77 -1.89
C GLU A 30 3.45 7.47 -2.83
N ILE A 31 3.03 8.51 -3.58
CA ILE A 31 2.07 8.39 -4.69
C ILE A 31 2.76 8.81 -5.98
N VAL A 32 2.62 7.97 -7.00
CA VAL A 32 3.06 8.27 -8.36
C VAL A 32 1.94 7.92 -9.32
N THR A 33 1.56 8.83 -10.20
CA THR A 33 0.57 8.58 -11.26
C THR A 33 1.17 8.97 -12.62
N ALA A 34 1.01 8.10 -13.61
CA ALA A 34 1.42 8.37 -14.98
C ALA A 34 0.39 7.84 -15.99
N ASP A 35 0.32 8.52 -17.13
CA ASP A 35 -0.48 8.13 -18.28
C ASP A 35 0.39 7.44 -19.33
N ARG A 36 -0.16 6.44 -19.99
CA ARG A 36 0.50 5.80 -21.13
C ARG A 36 0.46 6.74 -22.34
N SER A 37 1.62 6.88 -22.98
CA SER A 37 1.78 7.63 -24.23
C SER A 37 2.45 6.76 -25.30
N ASP A 38 2.57 7.27 -26.51
CA ASP A 38 3.23 6.58 -27.62
C ASP A 38 4.73 6.37 -27.35
N SER A 39 5.34 7.25 -26.54
CA SER A 39 6.75 7.16 -26.14
C SER A 39 7.00 6.43 -24.82
N GLY A 40 5.94 5.94 -24.14
CA GLY A 40 6.05 5.24 -22.88
C GLY A 40 5.06 5.73 -21.82
N TRP A 41 5.55 6.33 -20.75
CA TRP A 41 4.74 6.80 -19.62
C TRP A 41 5.04 8.26 -19.30
N ASP A 42 4.02 9.11 -19.32
CA ASP A 42 4.08 10.52 -18.95
C ASP A 42 3.67 10.72 -17.51
N LEU A 43 4.61 11.20 -16.69
CA LEU A 43 4.35 11.48 -15.27
C LEU A 43 3.30 12.60 -15.14
N ARG A 44 2.25 12.34 -14.37
CA ARG A 44 1.16 13.30 -14.08
C ARG A 44 1.21 13.82 -12.66
N PHE A 45 1.58 12.95 -11.73
CA PHE A 45 1.62 13.29 -10.31
C PHE A 45 2.72 12.51 -9.60
N ARG A 46 3.41 13.17 -8.68
CA ARG A 46 4.36 12.52 -7.77
C ARG A 46 4.43 13.32 -6.48
N ARG A 47 4.14 12.67 -5.36
CA ARG A 47 4.25 13.27 -4.05
C ARG A 47 4.62 12.22 -3.00
N SER A 48 5.44 12.62 -2.01
CA SER A 48 5.65 11.91 -0.77
C SER A 48 4.85 12.63 0.33
N PHE A 49 4.06 11.88 1.05
CA PHE A 49 3.26 12.36 2.17
C PHE A 49 3.95 11.93 3.45
N PRO A 50 4.11 12.81 4.46
CA PRO A 50 4.80 12.49 5.71
C PRO A 50 3.89 11.65 6.64
N ILE A 51 3.27 10.60 6.09
CA ILE A 51 2.41 9.64 6.76
C ILE A 51 2.95 8.25 6.46
N GLY A 52 3.36 7.54 7.51
CA GLY A 52 3.86 6.19 7.43
C GLY A 52 3.49 5.38 8.67
N THR A 53 3.67 4.08 8.59
CA THR A 53 3.22 3.16 9.66
C THR A 53 3.95 3.39 10.97
N LEU A 54 5.24 3.72 10.93
CA LEU A 54 6.01 4.04 12.14
C LEU A 54 5.66 5.42 12.70
N ALA A 55 5.42 6.41 11.82
CA ALA A 55 5.01 7.74 12.24
C ALA A 55 3.67 7.69 13.00
N LEU A 56 2.69 6.93 12.49
CA LEU A 56 1.40 6.75 13.20
C LEU A 56 1.55 5.96 14.51
N ARG A 57 2.38 4.92 14.54
CA ARG A 57 2.66 4.15 15.74
C ARG A 57 3.31 5.00 16.85
N ASP A 58 4.24 5.85 16.46
CA ASP A 58 4.95 6.71 17.41
C ASP A 58 4.13 7.97 17.78
N GLY A 59 3.00 8.21 17.09
CA GLY A 59 2.08 9.34 17.24
C GLY A 59 0.66 8.95 17.64
N ALA A 60 -0.30 9.21 16.76
CA ALA A 60 -1.75 9.11 17.03
C ALA A 60 -2.24 7.69 17.39
N LEU A 61 -1.54 6.64 16.97
CA LEU A 61 -1.90 5.22 17.18
C LEU A 61 -0.82 4.46 17.95
N SER A 62 -0.39 5.01 19.08
CA SER A 62 0.62 4.39 19.94
C SER A 62 0.10 3.20 20.78
N ASN A 63 -1.22 3.04 20.92
CA ASN A 63 -1.82 1.91 21.61
C ASN A 63 -1.97 0.71 20.67
N GLU A 64 -1.64 -0.48 21.19
CA GLU A 64 -1.75 -1.76 20.43
C GLU A 64 -3.17 -2.04 19.94
N THR A 65 -4.17 -1.67 20.76
CA THR A 65 -5.61 -1.75 20.49
C THR A 65 -6.21 -0.35 20.62
N PRO A 66 -6.19 0.44 19.53
CA PRO A 66 -6.55 1.84 19.60
C PRO A 66 -8.05 2.03 19.94
N THR A 67 -8.33 3.07 20.73
CA THR A 67 -9.69 3.52 21.00
C THR A 67 -10.32 4.19 19.77
N PRO A 68 -11.65 4.28 19.69
CA PRO A 68 -12.30 5.02 18.62
C PRO A 68 -11.84 6.49 18.48
N GLY A 69 -11.48 7.13 19.61
CA GLY A 69 -10.96 8.50 19.61
C GLY A 69 -9.61 8.61 18.94
N GLU A 70 -8.67 7.69 19.25
CA GLU A 70 -7.34 7.62 18.64
C GLU A 70 -7.44 7.31 17.14
N VAL A 71 -8.34 6.41 16.77
CA VAL A 71 -8.59 6.11 15.34
C VAL A 71 -9.07 7.35 14.60
N LEU A 72 -10.02 8.11 15.20
CA LEU A 72 -10.53 9.35 14.59
C LEU A 72 -9.43 10.41 14.47
N GLU A 73 -8.54 10.52 15.45
CA GLU A 73 -7.40 11.44 15.40
C GLU A 73 -6.41 11.04 14.28
N ALA A 74 -6.06 9.76 14.17
CA ALA A 74 -5.21 9.25 13.10
C ALA A 74 -5.82 9.47 11.71
N VAL A 75 -7.13 9.23 11.55
CA VAL A 75 -7.84 9.53 10.29
C VAL A 75 -7.72 11.01 9.93
N ARG A 76 -7.93 11.92 10.89
CA ARG A 76 -7.78 13.36 10.68
C ARG A 76 -6.35 13.75 10.31
N GLU A 77 -5.36 13.15 10.97
CA GLU A 77 -3.94 13.40 10.67
C GLU A 77 -3.62 12.97 9.24
N ILE A 78 -4.02 11.77 8.83
CA ILE A 78 -3.81 11.25 7.47
C ILE A 78 -4.54 12.15 6.45
N ASP A 79 -5.81 12.45 6.66
CA ASP A 79 -6.61 13.26 5.74
C ASP A 79 -6.06 14.69 5.60
N THR A 80 -5.54 15.25 6.70
CA THR A 80 -4.89 16.57 6.70
C THR A 80 -3.59 16.53 5.90
N ALA A 81 -2.78 15.49 6.04
CA ALA A 81 -1.53 15.32 5.30
C ALA A 81 -1.77 15.08 3.81
N ILE A 82 -2.80 14.30 3.45
CA ILE A 82 -3.24 14.12 2.07
C ILE A 82 -3.69 15.46 1.48
N GLY A 83 -4.36 16.27 2.28
CA GLY A 83 -5.00 17.52 1.88
C GLY A 83 -6.41 17.29 1.34
N LEU A 84 -7.17 18.37 1.22
CA LEU A 84 -8.53 18.33 0.66
C LEU A 84 -8.55 18.24 -0.87
N GLU A 85 -7.38 18.22 -1.49
CA GLU A 85 -7.25 18.13 -2.94
C GLU A 85 -7.47 16.69 -3.41
N TYR A 86 -8.18 16.58 -4.52
CA TYR A 86 -8.36 15.34 -5.23
C TYR A 86 -7.01 14.76 -5.69
N LEU A 87 -6.68 13.56 -5.25
CA LEU A 87 -5.50 12.86 -5.74
C LEU A 87 -5.77 12.27 -7.12
N PRO A 88 -4.98 12.61 -8.14
CA PRO A 88 -5.20 12.08 -9.48
C PRO A 88 -4.84 10.60 -9.53
N GLY A 89 -5.85 9.76 -9.53
CA GLY A 89 -5.65 8.30 -9.56
C GLY A 89 -6.87 7.52 -10.02
N ALA A 90 -8.02 8.11 -9.85
CA ALA A 90 -9.33 7.47 -9.91
C ALA A 90 -9.74 6.82 -11.25
N CYS A 91 -9.01 7.01 -12.34
CA CYS A 91 -9.43 6.56 -13.67
C CYS A 91 -8.44 5.56 -14.29
N GLY A 92 -7.81 4.71 -13.50
CA GLY A 92 -6.82 3.76 -13.99
C GLY A 92 -6.57 2.61 -13.03
N ALA A 93 -5.57 1.80 -13.34
CA ALA A 93 -5.13 0.76 -12.42
C ALA A 93 -4.37 1.38 -11.25
N VAL A 94 -4.68 0.96 -10.03
CA VAL A 94 -3.97 1.40 -8.82
C VAL A 94 -3.19 0.22 -8.27
N ALA A 95 -1.87 0.32 -8.23
CA ALA A 95 -0.98 -0.67 -7.66
C ALA A 95 -0.60 -0.27 -6.22
N VAL A 96 -0.62 -1.22 -5.30
CA VAL A 96 -0.02 -1.05 -3.98
C VAL A 96 1.29 -1.82 -3.89
N LEU A 97 2.34 -1.14 -3.43
CA LEU A 97 3.66 -1.70 -3.18
C LEU A 97 3.91 -1.87 -1.68
N GLY A 98 5.01 -2.56 -1.38
CA GLY A 98 5.49 -2.70 -0.01
C GLY A 98 4.76 -3.71 0.85
N ALA A 99 5.24 -3.83 2.07
CA ALA A 99 4.83 -4.88 3.00
C ALA A 99 3.37 -4.74 3.46
N SER A 100 2.80 -3.54 3.47
CA SER A 100 1.39 -3.35 3.87
C SER A 100 0.46 -4.12 2.93
N GLY A 101 0.57 -3.91 1.62
CA GLY A 101 -0.26 -4.61 0.63
C GLY A 101 -0.03 -6.12 0.63
N THR A 102 1.23 -6.56 0.60
CA THR A 102 1.55 -8.00 0.54
C THR A 102 1.10 -8.75 1.78
N ASN A 103 1.27 -8.19 2.98
CA ASN A 103 0.81 -8.83 4.22
C ASN A 103 -0.72 -8.88 4.34
N LEU A 104 -1.45 -7.90 3.84
CA LEU A 104 -2.91 -7.98 3.78
C LEU A 104 -3.37 -9.18 2.94
N VAL A 105 -2.70 -9.44 1.81
CA VAL A 105 -3.00 -10.59 0.96
C VAL A 105 -2.63 -11.91 1.64
N THR A 106 -1.42 -12.03 2.19
CA THR A 106 -0.97 -13.28 2.84
C THR A 106 -1.84 -13.64 4.04
N VAL A 107 -2.27 -12.65 4.83
CA VAL A 107 -3.21 -12.82 5.96
C VAL A 107 -4.59 -13.23 5.44
N LYS A 108 -5.14 -12.54 4.42
CA LYS A 108 -6.43 -12.89 3.78
C LYS A 108 -6.45 -14.33 3.28
N LEU A 109 -5.37 -14.77 2.64
CA LEU A 109 -5.23 -16.11 2.08
C LEU A 109 -4.76 -17.15 3.10
N LYS A 110 -4.47 -16.75 4.35
CA LYS A 110 -3.93 -17.59 5.43
C LYS A 110 -2.71 -18.39 4.95
N MET A 111 -1.76 -17.72 4.34
CA MET A 111 -0.59 -18.35 3.74
C MET A 111 0.48 -18.61 4.80
N PRO A 112 0.78 -19.89 5.16
CA PRO A 112 1.81 -20.18 6.14
C PRO A 112 3.23 -19.96 5.61
N GLU A 113 3.38 -19.96 4.29
CA GLU A 113 4.64 -19.74 3.57
C GLU A 113 4.45 -18.70 2.48
N TRP A 114 5.50 -17.92 2.23
CA TRP A 114 5.51 -16.91 1.19
C TRP A 114 5.48 -17.51 -0.20
N ASP A 115 4.53 -17.07 -1.02
CA ASP A 115 4.44 -17.39 -2.43
C ASP A 115 4.15 -16.10 -3.22
N ALA A 116 5.19 -15.61 -3.92
CA ALA A 116 5.11 -14.36 -4.65
C ALA A 116 4.10 -14.41 -5.81
N GLU A 117 3.90 -15.55 -6.45
CA GLU A 117 2.97 -15.70 -7.58
C GLU A 117 1.51 -15.61 -7.12
N ARG A 118 1.21 -16.10 -5.93
CA ARG A 118 -0.13 -16.01 -5.34
C ARG A 118 -0.45 -14.62 -4.81
N VAL A 119 0.56 -13.87 -4.39
CA VAL A 119 0.39 -12.50 -3.84
C VAL A 119 0.39 -11.46 -4.95
N HIS A 120 1.25 -11.63 -5.95
CA HIS A 120 1.38 -10.69 -7.05
C HIS A 120 0.13 -10.67 -7.94
N GLY A 121 -0.38 -9.48 -8.21
CA GLY A 121 -1.60 -9.30 -8.99
C GLY A 121 -2.90 -9.53 -8.20
N HIS A 122 -2.81 -9.87 -6.89
CA HIS A 122 -4.01 -10.03 -6.07
C HIS A 122 -4.72 -8.68 -5.90
N VAL A 123 -6.04 -8.72 -6.02
CA VAL A 123 -6.88 -7.53 -5.86
C VAL A 123 -7.40 -7.46 -4.43
N LEU A 124 -7.26 -6.29 -3.81
CA LEU A 124 -7.89 -5.94 -2.54
C LEU A 124 -8.92 -4.84 -2.80
N ASP A 125 -10.18 -5.09 -2.47
CA ASP A 125 -11.20 -4.07 -2.52
C ASP A 125 -11.18 -3.16 -1.28
N PHE A 126 -11.82 -1.99 -1.40
CA PHE A 126 -11.86 -0.98 -0.33
C PHE A 126 -12.45 -1.53 0.98
N GLU A 127 -13.53 -2.31 0.89
CA GLU A 127 -14.17 -2.87 2.07
C GLU A 127 -13.31 -3.94 2.73
N GLU A 128 -12.56 -4.72 1.96
CA GLU A 128 -11.61 -5.71 2.48
C GLU A 128 -10.50 -5.02 3.28
N VAL A 129 -9.93 -3.93 2.73
CA VAL A 129 -8.89 -3.15 3.41
C VAL A 129 -9.42 -2.50 4.68
N SER A 130 -10.62 -1.88 4.63
CA SER A 130 -11.27 -1.25 5.78
C SER A 130 -11.59 -2.27 6.87
N ARG A 131 -12.15 -3.44 6.51
CA ARG A 131 -12.39 -4.54 7.45
C ARG A 131 -11.10 -5.09 8.06
N ALA A 132 -10.04 -5.19 7.26
CA ALA A 132 -8.74 -5.66 7.75
C ALA A 132 -8.17 -4.71 8.82
N PHE A 133 -8.28 -3.38 8.63
CA PHE A 133 -7.91 -2.42 9.67
C PHE A 133 -8.67 -2.67 10.97
N GLY A 134 -10.01 -2.69 10.94
CA GLY A 134 -10.84 -2.90 12.13
C GLY A 134 -10.55 -4.23 12.84
N TRP A 135 -10.39 -5.30 12.07
CA TRP A 135 -10.07 -6.61 12.61
C TRP A 135 -8.68 -6.67 13.23
N LEU A 136 -7.64 -6.24 12.53
CA LEU A 136 -6.26 -6.24 13.02
C LEU A 136 -6.09 -5.34 14.26
N SER A 137 -6.78 -4.21 14.32
CA SER A 137 -6.74 -3.28 15.45
C SER A 137 -7.40 -3.82 16.71
N SER A 138 -8.22 -4.87 16.62
CA SER A 138 -8.85 -5.51 17.78
C SER A 138 -7.91 -6.46 18.56
N PHE A 139 -6.73 -6.74 18.01
CA PHE A 139 -5.74 -7.64 18.62
C PHE A 139 -4.57 -6.86 19.23
N THR A 140 -3.99 -7.41 20.31
CA THR A 140 -2.67 -6.97 20.79
C THR A 140 -1.58 -7.36 19.79
N GLU A 141 -0.42 -6.73 19.88
CA GLU A 141 0.74 -7.07 19.03
C GLU A 141 1.11 -8.55 19.16
N LYS A 142 1.11 -9.09 20.38
CA LYS A 142 1.33 -10.51 20.62
C LYS A 142 0.30 -11.39 19.91
N ALA A 143 -0.97 -11.05 19.96
CA ALA A 143 -2.00 -11.83 19.27
C ALA A 143 -1.89 -11.71 17.75
N ARG A 144 -1.50 -10.55 17.23
CA ARG A 144 -1.22 -10.36 15.80
C ARG A 144 -0.05 -11.22 15.31
N SER A 145 0.99 -11.43 16.14
CA SER A 145 2.13 -12.28 15.75
C SER A 145 1.78 -13.76 15.51
N GLU A 146 0.61 -14.20 16.01
CA GLU A 146 0.09 -15.56 15.81
C GLU A 146 -0.81 -15.68 14.56
N ILE A 147 -1.07 -14.57 13.84
CA ILE A 147 -1.91 -14.58 12.65
C ILE A 147 -1.18 -15.25 11.49
N VAL A 148 -1.77 -16.33 10.98
CA VAL A 148 -1.21 -17.04 9.82
C VAL A 148 -1.16 -16.13 8.60
N GLY A 149 0.01 -16.01 7.99
CA GLY A 149 0.26 -15.17 6.83
C GLY A 149 0.84 -13.80 7.17
N LEU A 150 0.90 -13.41 8.44
CA LEU A 150 1.58 -12.19 8.83
C LEU A 150 3.10 -12.41 8.91
N GLU A 151 3.85 -11.59 8.20
CA GLU A 151 5.32 -11.61 8.22
C GLU A 151 5.83 -11.18 9.61
N PRO A 152 6.77 -11.93 10.23
CA PRO A 152 7.37 -11.56 11.51
C PRO A 152 7.94 -10.13 11.47
N GLY A 153 7.69 -9.36 12.52
CA GLY A 153 8.09 -7.95 12.64
C GLY A 153 7.07 -6.96 12.05
N ARG A 154 5.90 -7.44 11.57
CA ARG A 154 4.81 -6.60 11.07
C ARG A 154 3.65 -6.46 12.04
N GLU A 155 3.65 -7.19 13.12
CA GLU A 155 2.59 -7.24 14.14
C GLU A 155 2.26 -5.87 14.74
N GLY A 156 3.28 -5.02 14.91
CA GLY A 156 3.10 -3.65 15.43
C GLY A 156 2.62 -2.62 14.40
N THR A 157 2.60 -2.96 13.10
CA THR A 157 2.41 -1.95 12.05
C THR A 157 1.40 -2.31 10.97
N ILE A 158 0.99 -3.57 10.86
CA ILE A 158 0.13 -4.02 9.75
C ILE A 158 -1.24 -3.32 9.73
N HIS A 159 -1.87 -3.14 10.88
CA HIS A 159 -3.15 -2.43 11.01
C HIS A 159 -3.02 -0.96 10.59
N LEU A 160 -1.89 -0.32 10.91
CA LEU A 160 -1.60 1.05 10.50
C LEU A 160 -1.42 1.16 8.99
N GLY A 161 -0.75 0.16 8.40
CA GLY A 161 -0.63 0.05 6.94
C GLY A 161 -1.98 -0.11 6.24
N ALA A 162 -2.91 -0.86 6.85
CA ALA A 162 -4.27 -1.01 6.35
C ALA A 162 -5.04 0.32 6.41
N LEU A 163 -4.94 1.07 7.52
CA LEU A 163 -5.58 2.38 7.67
C LEU A 163 -5.04 3.39 6.65
N ILE A 164 -3.71 3.46 6.50
CA ILE A 164 -3.08 4.35 5.50
C ILE A 164 -3.60 4.01 4.11
N LEU A 165 -3.58 2.74 3.74
CA LEU A 165 -4.04 2.30 2.42
C LEU A 165 -5.50 2.65 2.20
N GLU A 166 -6.37 2.39 3.18
CA GLU A 166 -7.80 2.74 3.14
C GLU A 166 -8.01 4.24 2.88
N ARG A 167 -7.29 5.12 3.59
CA ARG A 167 -7.43 6.57 3.43
C ARG A 167 -6.94 7.06 2.08
N PHE A 168 -5.84 6.50 1.55
CA PHE A 168 -5.38 6.82 0.20
C PHE A 168 -6.32 6.29 -0.89
N MET A 169 -6.87 5.09 -0.74
CA MET A 169 -7.90 4.57 -1.64
C MET A 169 -9.13 5.49 -1.66
N HIS A 170 -9.56 5.97 -0.49
CA HIS A 170 -10.67 6.93 -0.36
C HIS A 170 -10.34 8.24 -1.08
N ALA A 171 -9.17 8.83 -0.84
CA ALA A 171 -8.75 10.10 -1.44
C ALA A 171 -8.55 10.00 -2.97
N MET A 172 -8.23 8.83 -3.46
CA MET A 172 -8.09 8.53 -4.90
C MET A 172 -9.40 8.09 -5.56
N HIS A 173 -10.47 7.94 -4.79
CA HIS A 173 -11.76 7.39 -5.24
C HIS A 173 -11.61 6.06 -6.00
N THR A 174 -10.70 5.18 -5.53
CA THR A 174 -10.51 3.87 -6.13
C THR A 174 -11.25 2.80 -5.32
N ALA A 175 -11.97 1.92 -6.01
CA ALA A 175 -12.71 0.82 -5.37
C ALA A 175 -11.80 -0.35 -5.02
N ASP A 176 -10.68 -0.49 -5.71
CA ASP A 176 -9.74 -1.60 -5.53
C ASP A 176 -8.29 -1.18 -5.80
N VAL A 177 -7.37 -2.02 -5.34
CA VAL A 177 -5.93 -1.91 -5.61
C VAL A 177 -5.38 -3.28 -5.98
N ILE A 178 -4.36 -3.29 -6.84
CA ILE A 178 -3.65 -4.50 -7.28
C ILE A 178 -2.33 -4.57 -6.51
N VAL A 179 -2.12 -5.64 -5.75
CA VAL A 179 -0.90 -5.82 -4.97
C VAL A 179 0.24 -6.24 -5.89
N SER A 180 1.34 -5.48 -5.88
CA SER A 180 2.53 -5.84 -6.62
C SER A 180 3.68 -6.22 -5.69
N THR A 181 4.25 -7.41 -5.89
CA THR A 181 5.49 -7.84 -5.23
C THR A 181 6.74 -7.25 -5.89
N ARG A 182 6.57 -6.57 -7.04
CA ARG A 182 7.65 -5.97 -7.82
C ARG A 182 7.84 -4.51 -7.43
N GLY A 183 8.66 -4.29 -6.40
CA GLY A 183 9.03 -2.96 -5.92
C GLY A 183 10.35 -2.44 -6.50
N TRP A 184 10.92 -1.39 -5.90
CA TRP A 184 12.16 -0.74 -6.34
C TRP A 184 13.37 -1.70 -6.40
N ARG A 185 13.44 -2.70 -5.49
CA ARG A 185 14.51 -3.71 -5.48
C ARG A 185 14.47 -4.57 -6.74
N HIS A 186 13.27 -4.94 -7.19
CA HIS A 186 13.08 -5.69 -8.44
C HIS A 186 13.58 -4.89 -9.65
N SER A 187 13.23 -3.61 -9.73
CA SER A 187 13.70 -2.73 -10.81
C SER A 187 15.21 -2.56 -10.83
N LEU A 188 15.85 -2.44 -9.67
CA LEU A 188 17.30 -2.38 -9.58
C LEU A 188 17.95 -3.65 -10.10
N LEU A 189 17.46 -4.82 -9.66
CA LEU A 189 17.97 -6.10 -10.10
C LEU A 189 17.85 -6.25 -11.63
N MET A 190 16.68 -5.93 -12.20
CA MET A 190 16.46 -6.00 -13.64
C MET A 190 17.35 -5.02 -14.42
N ALA A 191 17.59 -3.82 -13.87
CA ALA A 191 18.47 -2.84 -14.48
C ALA A 191 19.96 -3.30 -14.49
N GLU A 192 20.41 -4.01 -13.47
CA GLU A 192 21.77 -4.58 -13.44
C GLU A 192 21.90 -5.78 -14.40
N LEU A 193 20.90 -6.68 -14.44
CA LEU A 193 20.90 -7.81 -15.38
C LEU A 193 20.84 -7.38 -16.86
N SER A 194 20.27 -6.22 -17.15
CA SER A 194 20.21 -5.69 -18.53
C SER A 194 21.52 -5.06 -19.00
N LYS A 195 22.51 -4.86 -18.12
CA LYS A 195 23.85 -4.33 -18.45
C LYS A 195 24.88 -5.44 -18.77
N SER A 196 24.54 -6.69 -18.43
CA SER A 196 25.34 -7.89 -18.70
C SER A 196 24.94 -8.53 -20.02
#